data_693ac4224a70fdadd97dee751364bb63
#
_entry.id   693ac4224a70fdadd97dee751364bb63
#
_cell.length_a   1.000
_cell.length_b   1.000
_cell.length_c   1.000
_cell.angle_alpha   90.00
_cell.angle_beta   90.00
_cell.angle_gamma   90.00
#
_symmetry.space_group_name_H-M   'P 1'
#
loop_
_entity.id
_entity.type
_entity.pdbx_description
1 polymer ?
#
loop_
_entity_poly.entity_id
_entity_poly.type
_entity_poly.pdbx_seq_one_letter_code
_entity_poly.pdbx_strand_id
1 'polypeptide(L)'
;MKKQLIAVSKKLITLILGIILIINLPIQQSLAASPEDLQELQQLLETQLVRSYQQAVEDAVDARIDEIDNSLWSITLDNTDLIWQKVDGKPQVLMVTWTSWDGYDDKIGEKMQLTREVWTTPVPQLQTFISQFNLNEDNLTLRLEQYLGLPPENGKTKFVQMWVEPKDLFRPCPDPEIIDTSCSLKFPSNVEPQYQEWVNEKILTSYGKNGYPWTRLGYTYDWGSITTEIGASEYVVRVGAEVEIDSVINTIEYVQ
;
A
#
# COMPACT_ATOMS: atom_id res chain seq x y z
N MET A 1 25.51 23.66 -10.51
CA MET A 1 24.61 24.54 -9.73
C MET A 1 23.30 24.87 -10.46
N LYS A 2 23.29 25.54 -11.64
CA LYS A 2 22.01 25.87 -12.32
C LYS A 2 21.09 24.68 -12.66
N LYS A 3 21.61 23.51 -13.00
CA LYS A 3 20.80 22.32 -13.30
C LYS A 3 20.12 21.71 -12.06
N GLN A 4 20.75 21.76 -10.89
CA GLN A 4 20.17 21.30 -9.63
C GLN A 4 19.06 22.23 -9.12
N LEU A 5 19.24 23.54 -9.24
CA LEU A 5 18.20 24.51 -8.90
C LEU A 5 16.95 24.39 -9.76
N ILE A 6 17.10 24.06 -11.06
CA ILE A 6 15.96 23.86 -11.97
C ILE A 6 15.23 22.55 -11.65
N ALA A 7 15.93 21.50 -11.23
CA ALA A 7 15.32 20.23 -10.82
C ALA A 7 14.52 20.39 -9.51
N VAL A 8 15.07 21.09 -8.51
CA VAL A 8 14.38 21.40 -7.26
C VAL A 8 13.13 22.25 -7.51
N SER A 9 13.21 23.25 -8.40
CA SER A 9 12.08 24.09 -8.78
C SER A 9 10.95 23.30 -9.47
N LYS A 10 11.26 22.30 -10.32
CA LYS A 10 10.25 21.46 -10.96
C LYS A 10 9.55 20.53 -9.98
N LYS A 11 10.28 19.87 -9.08
CA LYS A 11 9.71 19.03 -8.01
C LYS A 11 8.74 19.83 -7.14
N LEU A 12 9.13 21.02 -6.76
CA LEU A 12 8.33 21.90 -5.92
C LEU A 12 7.05 22.37 -6.63
N ILE A 13 7.11 22.72 -7.90
CA ILE A 13 5.93 23.19 -8.66
C ILE A 13 4.90 22.09 -8.84
N THR A 14 5.31 20.84 -9.03
CA THR A 14 4.37 19.71 -9.21
C THR A 14 3.73 19.31 -7.88
N LEU A 15 4.49 19.35 -6.79
CA LEU A 15 3.97 19.11 -5.43
C LEU A 15 3.00 20.22 -4.99
N ILE A 16 3.30 21.49 -5.31
CA ILE A 16 2.44 22.66 -5.03
C ILE A 16 1.12 22.58 -5.81
N LEU A 17 1.10 22.08 -7.05
CA LEU A 17 -0.14 21.91 -7.81
C LEU A 17 -1.10 20.89 -7.18
N GLY A 18 -0.58 19.87 -6.50
CA GLY A 18 -1.42 18.94 -5.72
C GLY A 18 -2.02 19.53 -4.45
N ILE A 19 -1.33 20.52 -3.84
CA ILE A 19 -1.75 21.19 -2.59
C ILE A 19 -2.55 22.47 -2.87
N ILE A 20 -2.33 23.17 -3.97
CA ILE A 20 -3.07 24.41 -4.37
C ILE A 20 -4.55 24.12 -4.63
N LEU A 21 -4.94 22.88 -4.90
CA LEU A 21 -6.35 22.49 -4.93
C LEU A 21 -7.04 22.59 -3.54
N ILE A 22 -6.26 22.65 -2.46
CA ILE A 22 -6.76 22.75 -1.08
C ILE A 22 -6.76 24.20 -0.56
N ILE A 23 -5.95 25.09 -1.17
CA ILE A 23 -5.84 26.48 -0.71
C ILE A 23 -6.14 27.40 -1.90
N ASN A 24 -7.33 28.02 -1.92
CA ASN A 24 -7.70 29.09 -2.86
C ASN A 24 -6.80 30.33 -2.65
N LEU A 25 -5.58 30.30 -3.16
CA LEU A 25 -4.71 31.47 -3.22
C LEU A 25 -4.71 32.03 -4.65
N PRO A 26 -4.96 33.32 -4.86
CA PRO A 26 -4.91 33.92 -6.17
C PRO A 26 -3.46 33.96 -6.67
N ILE A 27 -3.16 33.17 -7.71
CA ILE A 27 -1.87 33.19 -8.39
C ILE A 27 -1.85 34.39 -9.35
N GLN A 28 -1.41 35.53 -8.86
CA GLN A 28 -0.95 36.62 -9.72
C GLN A 28 0.25 37.30 -9.05
N GLN A 29 1.41 36.71 -9.26
CA GLN A 29 2.73 37.38 -9.41
C GLN A 29 3.79 36.27 -9.42
N SER A 30 4.58 36.17 -10.49
CA SER A 30 5.76 35.31 -10.56
C SER A 30 6.86 35.97 -9.68
N LEU A 31 6.78 35.75 -8.38
CA LEU A 31 7.90 35.95 -7.47
C LEU A 31 8.80 34.75 -7.65
N ALA A 32 10.01 34.95 -8.14
CA ALA A 32 11.07 33.94 -8.04
C ALA A 32 11.35 33.74 -6.53
N ALA A 33 10.83 32.64 -5.95
CA ALA A 33 11.06 32.31 -4.55
C ALA A 33 12.57 32.18 -4.29
N SER A 34 13.04 32.71 -3.18
CA SER A 34 14.43 32.57 -2.79
C SER A 34 14.75 31.10 -2.44
N PRO A 35 16.02 30.68 -2.47
CA PRO A 35 16.37 29.34 -2.01
C PRO A 35 15.92 29.04 -0.55
N GLU A 36 15.87 30.06 0.29
CA GLU A 36 15.41 29.97 1.68
C GLU A 36 13.88 29.74 1.73
N ASP A 37 13.10 30.49 0.94
CA ASP A 37 11.64 30.28 0.84
C ASP A 37 11.30 28.86 0.33
N LEU A 38 12.08 28.35 -0.63
CA LEU A 38 11.90 27.02 -1.17
C LEU A 38 12.21 25.92 -0.13
N GLN A 39 13.23 26.12 0.71
CA GLN A 39 13.58 25.20 1.78
C GLN A 39 12.53 25.20 2.89
N GLU A 40 12.04 26.38 3.28
CA GLU A 40 10.97 26.50 4.27
C GLU A 40 9.69 25.79 3.78
N LEU A 41 9.31 26.00 2.52
CA LEU A 41 8.15 25.34 1.92
C LEU A 41 8.31 23.82 1.87
N GLN A 42 9.50 23.32 1.55
CA GLN A 42 9.77 21.87 1.56
C GLN A 42 9.60 21.28 2.97
N GLN A 43 10.14 21.94 4.01
CA GLN A 43 9.98 21.50 5.39
C GLN A 43 8.52 21.50 5.85
N LEU A 44 7.75 22.50 5.42
CA LEU A 44 6.31 22.55 5.69
C LEU A 44 5.56 21.38 5.04
N LEU A 45 5.90 21.04 3.80
CA LEU A 45 5.31 19.91 3.08
C LEU A 45 5.64 18.58 3.74
N GLU A 46 6.91 18.35 4.08
CA GLU A 46 7.35 17.13 4.78
C GLU A 46 6.62 16.99 6.14
N THR A 47 6.53 18.10 6.89
CA THR A 47 5.79 18.13 8.15
C THR A 47 4.30 17.80 7.95
N GLN A 48 3.69 18.32 6.89
CA GLN A 48 2.29 18.07 6.58
C GLN A 48 2.05 16.63 6.17
N LEU A 49 2.94 16.02 5.37
CA LEU A 49 2.84 14.61 4.99
C LEU A 49 2.91 13.69 6.21
N VAL A 50 3.90 13.92 7.08
CA VAL A 50 4.03 13.16 8.34
C VAL A 50 2.79 13.31 9.20
N ARG A 51 2.23 14.52 9.31
CA ARG A 51 1.02 14.76 10.08
C ARG A 51 -0.20 14.05 9.49
N SER A 52 -0.38 14.09 8.17
CA SER A 52 -1.49 13.40 7.50
C SER A 52 -1.41 11.89 7.72
N TYR A 53 -0.20 11.33 7.63
CA TYR A 53 0.03 9.92 7.94
C TYR A 53 -0.29 9.58 9.40
N GLN A 54 0.13 10.40 10.36
CA GLN A 54 -0.17 10.19 11.78
C GLN A 54 -1.68 10.27 12.05
N GLN A 55 -2.39 11.19 11.40
CA GLN A 55 -3.86 11.26 11.49
C GLN A 55 -4.53 9.99 10.98
N ALA A 56 -4.02 9.41 9.89
CA ALA A 56 -4.50 8.12 9.38
C ALA A 56 -4.27 6.97 10.38
N VAL A 57 -3.11 6.95 11.05
CA VAL A 57 -2.82 5.95 12.10
C VAL A 57 -3.79 6.13 13.28
N GLU A 58 -4.07 7.36 13.69
CA GLU A 58 -5.00 7.66 14.78
C GLU A 58 -6.44 7.29 14.42
N ASP A 59 -6.88 7.56 13.19
CA ASP A 59 -8.22 7.25 12.70
C ASP A 59 -8.44 5.72 12.60
N ALA A 60 -7.48 4.99 12.06
CA ALA A 60 -7.55 3.54 11.91
C ALA A 60 -7.64 2.76 13.23
N VAL A 61 -7.41 3.41 14.38
CA VAL A 61 -7.59 2.77 15.71
C VAL A 61 -9.04 2.32 15.92
N ASP A 62 -10.00 3.05 15.39
CA ASP A 62 -11.44 2.83 15.63
C ASP A 62 -12.16 2.46 14.32
N ALA A 63 -12.04 1.19 13.92
CA ALA A 63 -12.75 0.69 12.74
C ALA A 63 -14.27 0.71 12.93
N ARG A 64 -15.01 1.35 12.01
CA ARG A 64 -16.45 1.58 12.08
C ARG A 64 -17.22 0.79 11.02
N ILE A 65 -18.51 0.57 11.26
CA ILE A 65 -19.37 -0.21 10.37
C ILE A 65 -19.61 0.49 9.02
N ASP A 66 -19.56 1.80 9.00
CA ASP A 66 -19.73 2.63 7.80
C ASP A 66 -18.46 2.71 6.94
N GLU A 67 -17.34 2.18 7.44
CA GLU A 67 -16.07 2.03 6.72
C GLU A 67 -15.93 0.66 6.05
N ILE A 68 -16.87 -0.26 6.26
CA ILE A 68 -16.83 -1.57 5.60
C ILE A 68 -16.97 -1.38 4.08
N ASP A 69 -15.93 -1.73 3.35
CA ASP A 69 -15.97 -1.82 1.89
C ASP A 69 -16.54 -3.17 1.45
N ASN A 70 -17.37 -3.14 0.39
CA ASN A 70 -17.96 -4.32 -0.22
C ASN A 70 -17.41 -4.60 -1.63
N SER A 71 -16.31 -3.98 -1.98
CA SER A 71 -15.66 -4.09 -3.29
C SER A 71 -14.23 -4.64 -3.22
N LEU A 72 -13.86 -5.28 -2.10
CA LEU A 72 -12.56 -5.95 -1.97
C LEU A 72 -12.38 -7.01 -3.06
N TRP A 73 -11.19 -7.17 -3.56
CA TRP A 73 -10.87 -8.19 -4.55
C TRP A 73 -10.87 -9.58 -3.91
N SER A 74 -11.93 -10.36 -4.12
CA SER A 74 -12.04 -11.74 -3.63
C SER A 74 -11.03 -12.66 -4.32
N ILE A 75 -10.40 -13.57 -3.58
CA ILE A 75 -9.47 -14.57 -4.12
C ILE A 75 -10.27 -15.82 -4.53
N THR A 76 -10.93 -15.70 -5.65
CA THR A 76 -11.74 -16.78 -6.25
C THR A 76 -11.41 -16.95 -7.73
N LEU A 77 -11.56 -18.17 -8.27
CA LEU A 77 -11.31 -18.43 -9.69
C LEU A 77 -12.31 -17.72 -10.61
N ASP A 78 -13.45 -17.29 -10.08
CA ASP A 78 -14.47 -16.54 -10.81
C ASP A 78 -14.12 -15.04 -10.89
N ASN A 79 -13.18 -14.57 -10.07
CA ASN A 79 -12.68 -13.20 -10.16
C ASN A 79 -11.69 -13.08 -11.33
N THR A 80 -12.18 -12.57 -12.45
CA THR A 80 -11.43 -12.42 -13.71
C THR A 80 -10.41 -11.29 -13.70
N ASP A 81 -10.42 -10.44 -12.68
CA ASP A 81 -9.42 -9.37 -12.51
C ASP A 81 -8.09 -9.91 -11.97
N LEU A 82 -8.09 -11.11 -11.37
CA LEU A 82 -6.92 -11.77 -10.84
C LEU A 82 -6.12 -12.53 -11.90
N ILE A 83 -4.81 -12.60 -11.69
CA ILE A 83 -3.93 -13.41 -12.52
C ILE A 83 -3.69 -14.77 -11.84
N TRP A 84 -4.01 -15.83 -12.55
CA TRP A 84 -3.93 -17.20 -12.05
C TRP A 84 -2.98 -18.05 -12.88
N GLN A 85 -2.28 -18.95 -12.19
CA GLN A 85 -1.65 -20.11 -12.83
C GLN A 85 -2.10 -21.42 -12.16
N LYS A 86 -1.79 -22.53 -12.79
CA LYS A 86 -2.03 -23.86 -12.24
C LYS A 86 -0.76 -24.70 -12.31
N VAL A 87 -0.23 -25.09 -11.14
CA VAL A 87 0.97 -25.91 -11.01
C VAL A 87 0.58 -27.22 -10.32
N ASP A 88 0.89 -28.36 -10.93
CA ASP A 88 0.55 -29.70 -10.41
C ASP A 88 -0.92 -29.85 -10.01
N GLY A 89 -1.80 -29.22 -10.77
CA GLY A 89 -3.24 -29.25 -10.55
C GLY A 89 -3.76 -28.28 -9.49
N LYS A 90 -2.92 -27.54 -8.80
CA LYS A 90 -3.27 -26.57 -7.76
C LYS A 90 -3.29 -25.16 -8.33
N PRO A 91 -4.33 -24.37 -8.04
CA PRO A 91 -4.37 -22.96 -8.43
C PRO A 91 -3.40 -22.14 -7.56
N GLN A 92 -2.74 -21.19 -8.18
CA GLN A 92 -1.95 -20.16 -7.53
C GLN A 92 -2.36 -18.78 -8.07
N VAL A 93 -2.49 -17.80 -7.19
CA VAL A 93 -2.80 -16.41 -7.53
C VAL A 93 -1.52 -15.58 -7.48
N LEU A 94 -1.40 -14.62 -8.40
CA LEU A 94 -0.27 -13.70 -8.41
C LEU A 94 -0.51 -12.58 -7.40
N MET A 95 0.37 -12.49 -6.41
CA MET A 95 0.37 -11.47 -5.36
C MET A 95 1.61 -10.61 -5.45
N VAL A 96 1.54 -9.38 -4.94
CA VAL A 96 2.69 -8.46 -4.94
C VAL A 96 2.93 -7.87 -3.56
N THR A 97 4.20 -7.72 -3.20
CA THR A 97 4.64 -6.95 -2.02
C THR A 97 5.66 -5.90 -2.43
N TRP A 98 5.64 -4.75 -1.76
CA TRP A 98 6.65 -3.69 -1.93
C TRP A 98 7.70 -3.79 -0.83
N THR A 99 8.98 -3.83 -1.20
CA THR A 99 10.06 -4.09 -0.25
C THR A 99 11.37 -3.40 -0.66
N SER A 100 12.29 -3.30 0.29
CA SER A 100 13.72 -3.00 0.06
C SER A 100 14.64 -4.20 0.34
N TRP A 101 14.06 -5.36 0.71
CA TRP A 101 14.84 -6.54 1.05
C TRP A 101 15.36 -7.25 -0.20
N ASP A 102 16.68 -7.49 -0.26
CA ASP A 102 17.35 -8.05 -1.43
C ASP A 102 17.27 -9.58 -1.50
N GLY A 103 16.71 -10.25 -0.51
CA GLY A 103 16.66 -11.72 -0.46
C GLY A 103 15.76 -12.38 -1.50
N TYR A 104 15.04 -11.59 -2.30
CA TYR A 104 14.27 -12.09 -3.45
C TYR A 104 15.00 -11.96 -4.79
N ASP A 105 16.07 -11.15 -4.88
CA ASP A 105 16.62 -10.69 -6.15
C ASP A 105 17.21 -11.83 -7.00
N ASP A 106 17.75 -12.84 -6.36
CA ASP A 106 18.34 -14.04 -6.99
C ASP A 106 17.38 -15.24 -7.02
N LYS A 107 16.07 -15.04 -6.72
CA LYS A 107 15.09 -16.10 -6.58
C LYS A 107 14.02 -16.15 -7.68
N ILE A 108 14.16 -15.33 -8.72
CA ILE A 108 13.18 -15.31 -9.83
C ILE A 108 13.10 -16.70 -10.48
N GLY A 109 11.87 -17.22 -10.57
CA GLY A 109 11.58 -18.57 -11.07
C GLY A 109 11.86 -19.69 -10.06
N GLU A 110 12.29 -19.36 -8.84
CA GLU A 110 12.55 -20.34 -7.79
C GLU A 110 11.44 -20.37 -6.75
N LYS A 111 11.20 -21.55 -6.18
CA LYS A 111 10.37 -21.72 -5.01
C LYS A 111 11.16 -21.42 -3.74
N MET A 112 10.51 -20.74 -2.81
CA MET A 112 11.08 -20.50 -1.48
C MET A 112 10.03 -20.61 -0.39
N GLN A 113 10.45 -21.02 0.80
CA GLN A 113 9.60 -21.02 1.98
C GLN A 113 9.72 -19.70 2.73
N LEU A 114 8.59 -19.05 3.01
CA LEU A 114 8.58 -17.80 3.75
C LEU A 114 8.87 -18.03 5.23
N THR A 115 9.82 -17.31 5.78
CA THR A 115 10.21 -17.37 7.20
C THR A 115 9.49 -16.34 8.07
N ARG A 116 8.71 -15.44 7.45
CA ARG A 116 7.89 -14.41 8.08
C ARG A 116 6.61 -14.21 7.30
N GLU A 117 5.64 -13.57 7.90
CA GLU A 117 4.45 -13.07 7.20
C GLU A 117 4.84 -12.04 6.14
N VAL A 118 4.19 -12.11 4.97
CA VAL A 118 4.37 -11.13 3.91
C VAL A 118 3.02 -10.51 3.57
N TRP A 119 2.91 -9.20 3.77
CA TRP A 119 1.75 -8.41 3.43
C TRP A 119 1.75 -8.12 1.94
N THR A 120 0.62 -8.39 1.29
CA THR A 120 0.52 -8.39 -0.18
C THR A 120 -0.80 -7.81 -0.65
N THR A 121 -0.80 -7.44 -1.92
CA THR A 121 -1.97 -7.00 -2.69
C THR A 121 -2.10 -7.88 -3.94
N PRO A 122 -3.32 -8.20 -4.43
CA PRO A 122 -3.49 -8.94 -5.67
C PRO A 122 -2.94 -8.16 -6.89
N VAL A 123 -2.30 -8.87 -7.81
CA VAL A 123 -1.91 -8.31 -9.11
C VAL A 123 -3.10 -8.44 -10.07
N PRO A 124 -3.45 -7.37 -10.85
CA PRO A 124 -2.73 -6.11 -11.09
C PRO A 124 -3.34 -4.89 -10.37
N GLN A 125 -3.89 -5.02 -9.16
CA GLN A 125 -4.66 -3.94 -8.52
C GLN A 125 -3.86 -2.62 -8.40
N LEU A 126 -2.56 -2.68 -8.07
CA LEU A 126 -1.72 -1.47 -7.97
C LEU A 126 -1.52 -0.78 -9.33
N GLN A 127 -1.24 -1.56 -10.38
CA GLN A 127 -1.10 -1.02 -11.73
C GLN A 127 -2.41 -0.40 -12.21
N THR A 128 -3.54 -1.08 -11.97
CA THR A 128 -4.88 -0.57 -12.30
C THR A 128 -5.16 0.75 -11.58
N PHE A 129 -4.79 0.85 -10.32
CA PHE A 129 -4.95 2.09 -9.56
C PHE A 129 -4.07 3.22 -10.13
N ILE A 130 -2.77 2.98 -10.27
CA ILE A 130 -1.82 4.00 -10.72
C ILE A 130 -2.10 4.47 -12.15
N SER A 131 -2.58 3.59 -13.04
CA SER A 131 -2.92 3.94 -14.43
C SER A 131 -4.00 5.02 -14.56
N GLN A 132 -4.76 5.27 -13.50
CA GLN A 132 -5.78 6.33 -13.46
C GLN A 132 -5.18 7.74 -13.30
N PHE A 133 -3.88 7.83 -12.99
CA PHE A 133 -3.19 9.08 -12.72
C PHE A 133 -2.10 9.33 -13.76
N ASN A 134 -1.89 10.59 -14.10
CA ASN A 134 -0.74 11.02 -14.90
C ASN A 134 0.38 11.51 -13.97
N LEU A 135 1.04 10.57 -13.28
CA LEU A 135 2.08 10.85 -12.29
C LEU A 135 3.46 10.84 -12.94
N ASN A 136 4.31 11.76 -12.52
CA ASN A 136 5.74 11.66 -12.76
C ASN A 136 6.40 10.79 -11.66
N GLU A 137 7.65 10.41 -11.87
CA GLU A 137 8.40 9.55 -10.95
C GLU A 137 8.45 10.10 -9.50
N ASP A 138 8.56 11.43 -9.35
CA ASP A 138 8.65 12.08 -8.04
C ASP A 138 7.37 11.95 -7.20
N ASN A 139 6.21 11.92 -7.86
CA ASN A 139 4.91 11.81 -7.21
C ASN A 139 4.41 10.36 -7.10
N LEU A 140 4.97 9.47 -7.92
CA LEU A 140 4.54 8.08 -7.98
C LEU A 140 4.82 7.34 -6.67
N THR A 141 6.04 7.46 -6.15
CA THR A 141 6.44 6.82 -4.89
C THR A 141 5.54 7.29 -3.74
N LEU A 142 5.33 8.60 -3.60
CA LEU A 142 4.45 9.14 -2.57
C LEU A 142 3.00 8.62 -2.73
N ARG A 143 2.47 8.55 -3.97
CA ARG A 143 1.10 8.06 -4.19
C ARG A 143 0.95 6.57 -3.85
N LEU A 144 1.99 5.77 -4.10
CA LEU A 144 2.04 4.37 -3.68
C LEU A 144 2.10 4.24 -2.14
N GLU A 145 2.92 5.06 -1.47
CA GLU A 145 2.97 5.12 -0.01
C GLU A 145 1.59 5.43 0.57
N GLN A 146 0.93 6.43 0.01
CA GLN A 146 -0.41 6.83 0.42
C GLN A 146 -1.43 5.71 0.24
N TYR A 147 -1.50 5.13 -0.96
CA TYR A 147 -2.47 4.10 -1.30
C TYR A 147 -2.28 2.80 -0.52
N LEU A 148 -1.03 2.47 -0.17
CA LEU A 148 -0.68 1.27 0.59
C LEU A 148 -0.63 1.50 2.12
N GLY A 149 -1.02 2.66 2.62
CA GLY A 149 -1.00 2.95 4.05
C GLY A 149 0.40 2.94 4.66
N LEU A 150 1.41 3.30 3.88
CA LEU A 150 2.81 3.31 4.32
C LEU A 150 3.25 4.74 4.70
N PRO A 151 4.22 4.88 5.61
CA PRO A 151 4.74 6.20 5.95
C PRO A 151 5.43 6.85 4.75
N PRO A 152 5.44 8.19 4.67
CA PRO A 152 6.22 8.89 3.67
C PRO A 152 7.70 8.54 3.82
N GLU A 153 8.40 8.42 2.70
CA GLU A 153 9.83 8.05 2.64
C GLU A 153 10.14 6.69 3.31
N ASN A 154 9.25 5.68 3.09
CA ASN A 154 9.39 4.35 3.69
C ASN A 154 10.64 3.57 3.24
N GLY A 155 11.36 4.02 2.21
CA GLY A 155 12.61 3.44 1.72
C GLY A 155 12.46 2.15 0.91
N LYS A 156 11.24 1.74 0.54
CA LYS A 156 11.02 0.58 -0.33
C LYS A 156 11.38 0.91 -1.77
N THR A 157 12.02 -0.02 -2.48
CA THR A 157 12.65 0.25 -3.79
C THR A 157 12.17 -0.66 -4.91
N LYS A 158 11.54 -1.80 -4.57
CA LYS A 158 11.17 -2.82 -5.55
C LYS A 158 9.86 -3.50 -5.17
N PHE A 159 9.12 -3.90 -6.18
CA PHE A 159 7.99 -4.81 -6.08
C PHE A 159 8.43 -6.23 -6.37
N VAL A 160 7.95 -7.17 -5.56
CA VAL A 160 8.17 -8.60 -5.74
C VAL A 160 6.83 -9.25 -5.99
N GLN A 161 6.64 -9.81 -7.18
CA GLN A 161 5.49 -10.64 -7.51
C GLN A 161 5.80 -12.09 -7.14
N MET A 162 4.81 -12.75 -6.56
CA MET A 162 4.93 -14.15 -6.16
C MET A 162 3.63 -14.92 -6.38
N TRP A 163 3.76 -16.16 -6.80
CA TRP A 163 2.67 -17.09 -6.94
C TRP A 163 2.38 -17.76 -5.61
N VAL A 164 1.13 -17.67 -5.15
CA VAL A 164 0.70 -18.12 -3.82
C VAL A 164 -0.51 -19.05 -3.96
N GLU A 165 -0.50 -20.21 -3.29
CA GLU A 165 -1.70 -21.04 -3.15
C GLU A 165 -2.72 -20.30 -2.25
N PRO A 166 -4.03 -20.23 -2.59
CA PRO A 166 -5.04 -19.55 -1.76
C PRO A 166 -5.10 -20.00 -0.30
N LYS A 167 -4.81 -21.27 -0.01
CA LYS A 167 -4.78 -21.81 1.35
C LYS A 167 -3.75 -21.15 2.27
N ASP A 168 -2.70 -20.55 1.67
CA ASP A 168 -1.61 -19.89 2.37
C ASP A 168 -1.85 -18.38 2.56
N LEU A 169 -2.99 -17.88 2.07
CA LEU A 169 -3.45 -16.50 2.26
C LEU A 169 -4.50 -16.39 3.37
N PHE A 170 -4.57 -15.23 3.97
CA PHE A 170 -5.70 -14.79 4.76
C PHE A 170 -5.88 -13.27 4.64
N ARG A 171 -7.09 -12.79 4.88
CA ARG A 171 -7.38 -11.36 4.96
C ARG A 171 -7.04 -10.87 6.37
N PRO A 172 -6.23 -9.81 6.53
CA PRO A 172 -5.82 -9.34 7.86
C PRO A 172 -6.92 -8.49 8.51
N CYS A 173 -8.00 -9.11 8.91
CA CYS A 173 -9.14 -8.52 9.60
C CYS A 173 -9.86 -9.56 10.47
N PRO A 174 -10.84 -9.23 11.33
CA PRO A 174 -11.50 -10.23 12.18
C PRO A 174 -12.07 -11.43 11.44
N ASP A 175 -12.52 -11.24 10.18
CA ASP A 175 -12.95 -12.30 9.29
C ASP A 175 -11.83 -12.63 8.29
N PRO A 176 -11.01 -13.70 8.54
CA PRO A 176 -9.82 -13.99 7.75
C PRO A 176 -10.09 -14.61 6.38
N GLU A 177 -11.36 -14.88 6.05
CA GLU A 177 -11.69 -15.52 4.79
C GLU A 177 -11.37 -14.59 3.60
N ILE A 178 -11.13 -15.19 2.43
CA ILE A 178 -10.58 -14.49 1.27
C ILE A 178 -11.49 -14.52 0.04
N ILE A 179 -12.64 -15.22 0.13
CA ILE A 179 -13.48 -15.52 -1.02
C ILE A 179 -14.66 -14.57 -1.22
N ASP A 180 -14.97 -13.72 -0.24
CA ASP A 180 -15.95 -12.65 -0.39
C ASP A 180 -15.29 -11.29 -0.68
N THR A 181 -16.10 -10.23 -0.75
CA THR A 181 -15.67 -8.87 -1.12
C THR A 181 -15.72 -7.88 0.03
N SER A 182 -15.85 -8.36 1.28
CA SER A 182 -15.92 -7.48 2.45
C SER A 182 -15.23 -8.10 3.66
N CYS A 183 -15.05 -7.33 4.72
CA CYS A 183 -14.60 -7.83 6.00
C CYS A 183 -15.53 -7.43 7.13
N SER A 184 -15.87 -8.38 8.00
CA SER A 184 -16.66 -8.12 9.20
C SER A 184 -15.79 -7.52 10.32
N LEU A 185 -16.37 -6.61 11.11
CA LEU A 185 -15.76 -6.09 12.35
C LEU A 185 -15.71 -7.12 13.49
N LYS A 186 -16.40 -8.23 13.34
CA LYS A 186 -16.51 -9.28 14.37
C LYS A 186 -15.91 -10.57 13.87
N PHE A 187 -15.28 -11.28 14.78
CA PHE A 187 -14.83 -12.65 14.51
C PHE A 187 -16.04 -13.55 14.20
N PRO A 188 -16.00 -14.31 13.10
CA PRO A 188 -16.91 -15.43 12.90
C PRO A 188 -16.83 -16.45 14.03
N SER A 189 -17.90 -17.17 14.31
CA SER A 189 -17.97 -18.13 15.41
C SER A 189 -17.00 -19.32 15.27
N ASN A 190 -16.52 -19.57 14.07
CA ASN A 190 -15.63 -20.67 13.69
C ASN A 190 -14.18 -20.24 13.47
N VAL A 191 -13.82 -18.99 13.82
CA VAL A 191 -12.44 -18.49 13.70
C VAL A 191 -11.55 -19.19 14.72
N GLU A 192 -10.37 -19.63 14.27
CA GLU A 192 -9.37 -20.29 15.11
C GLU A 192 -8.88 -19.35 16.23
N PRO A 193 -8.76 -19.84 17.48
CA PRO A 193 -8.31 -19.01 18.61
C PRO A 193 -6.95 -18.36 18.38
N GLN A 194 -6.00 -19.05 17.74
CA GLN A 194 -4.69 -18.52 17.41
C GLN A 194 -4.76 -17.32 16.45
N TYR A 195 -5.74 -17.32 15.54
CA TYR A 195 -5.97 -16.20 14.67
C TYR A 195 -6.52 -14.98 15.43
N GLN A 196 -7.43 -15.20 16.38
CA GLN A 196 -7.92 -14.13 17.24
C GLN A 196 -6.79 -13.52 18.09
N GLU A 197 -5.90 -14.35 18.62
CA GLU A 197 -4.69 -13.90 19.33
C GLU A 197 -3.82 -13.04 18.40
N TRP A 198 -3.56 -13.51 17.18
CA TRP A 198 -2.79 -12.77 16.18
C TRP A 198 -3.40 -11.38 15.89
N VAL A 199 -4.71 -11.29 15.67
CA VAL A 199 -5.40 -9.98 15.44
C VAL A 199 -5.25 -9.08 16.67
N ASN A 200 -5.43 -9.61 17.88
CA ASN A 200 -5.30 -8.83 19.10
C ASN A 200 -3.86 -8.31 19.31
N GLU A 201 -2.85 -9.12 19.04
CA GLU A 201 -1.44 -8.69 19.08
C GLU A 201 -1.15 -7.60 18.04
N LYS A 202 -1.68 -7.74 16.82
CA LYS A 202 -1.54 -6.70 15.79
C LYS A 202 -2.22 -5.40 16.21
N ILE A 203 -3.40 -5.44 16.83
CA ILE A 203 -4.07 -4.24 17.39
C ILE A 203 -3.17 -3.54 18.40
N LEU A 204 -2.51 -4.28 19.28
CA LEU A 204 -1.62 -3.70 20.29
C LEU A 204 -0.35 -3.08 19.71
N THR A 205 0.10 -3.53 18.55
CA THR A 205 1.40 -3.16 17.97
C THR A 205 1.31 -2.22 16.78
N SER A 206 0.16 -2.16 16.09
CA SER A 206 0.01 -1.38 14.86
C SER A 206 -0.15 0.13 15.11
N TYR A 207 -0.75 0.54 16.23
CA TYR A 207 -1.13 1.93 16.47
C TYR A 207 -0.23 2.59 17.51
N GLY A 208 0.85 3.16 17.10
CA GLY A 208 1.78 3.87 17.98
C GLY A 208 2.53 4.95 17.22
N LYS A 209 3.49 5.57 17.85
CA LYS A 209 4.28 6.66 17.25
C LYS A 209 4.91 6.29 15.89
N ASN A 210 5.28 5.02 15.72
CA ASN A 210 5.83 4.48 14.48
C ASN A 210 4.89 3.38 13.93
N GLY A 211 3.59 3.54 14.13
CA GLY A 211 2.58 2.58 13.73
C GLY A 211 2.20 2.69 12.26
N TYR A 212 1.27 1.80 11.88
CA TYR A 212 0.68 1.77 10.56
C TYR A 212 -0.83 1.95 10.69
N PRO A 213 -1.49 2.62 9.74
CA PRO A 213 -2.94 2.79 9.71
C PRO A 213 -3.63 1.50 9.24
N TRP A 214 -3.52 0.43 10.03
CA TRP A 214 -4.15 -0.84 9.72
C TRP A 214 -5.66 -0.75 9.95
N THR A 215 -6.44 -0.80 8.89
CA THR A 215 -7.90 -0.59 8.94
C THR A 215 -8.64 -1.72 9.65
N ARG A 216 -8.11 -2.94 9.67
CA ARG A 216 -8.80 -4.16 10.09
C ARG A 216 -10.05 -4.47 9.26
N LEU A 217 -10.15 -3.90 8.07
CA LEU A 217 -11.28 -4.01 7.16
C LEU A 217 -10.91 -4.66 5.82
N GLY A 218 -9.69 -5.22 5.71
CA GLY A 218 -9.21 -5.96 4.55
C GLY A 218 -8.72 -5.10 3.40
N TYR A 219 -8.51 -3.81 3.65
CA TYR A 219 -7.88 -2.88 2.72
C TYR A 219 -6.83 -2.02 3.42
N THR A 220 -5.86 -1.51 2.67
CA THR A 220 -4.87 -0.55 3.14
C THR A 220 -5.50 0.84 3.29
N TYR A 221 -5.03 1.66 4.22
CA TYR A 221 -5.55 3.02 4.41
C TYR A 221 -4.94 3.99 3.39
N ASP A 222 -5.75 4.52 2.47
CA ASP A 222 -5.33 5.56 1.52
C ASP A 222 -5.34 6.96 2.15
N TRP A 223 -4.25 7.33 2.83
CA TRP A 223 -4.13 8.64 3.49
C TRP A 223 -3.85 9.81 2.53
N GLY A 224 -3.72 9.56 1.24
CA GLY A 224 -3.57 10.60 0.22
C GLY A 224 -4.88 10.98 -0.47
N SER A 225 -5.95 10.24 -0.24
CA SER A 225 -7.27 10.53 -0.81
C SER A 225 -8.06 11.47 0.11
N ILE A 226 -8.82 12.39 -0.51
CA ILE A 226 -9.75 13.28 0.19
C ILE A 226 -11.21 12.83 0.12
N THR A 227 -11.47 11.72 -0.58
CA THR A 227 -12.84 11.24 -0.83
C THR A 227 -13.12 9.90 -0.17
N THR A 228 -12.12 9.09 0.06
CA THR A 228 -12.21 7.76 0.66
C THR A 228 -10.87 7.35 1.25
N GLU A 229 -10.88 6.62 2.34
CA GLU A 229 -9.71 5.99 2.94
C GLU A 229 -9.40 4.60 2.38
N ILE A 230 -10.27 4.08 1.48
CA ILE A 230 -10.16 2.74 0.94
C ILE A 230 -9.00 2.67 -0.05
N GLY A 231 -7.98 1.91 0.31
CA GLY A 231 -6.81 1.63 -0.50
C GLY A 231 -6.90 0.27 -1.21
N ALA A 232 -5.78 -0.42 -1.32
CA ALA A 232 -5.69 -1.73 -1.95
C ALA A 232 -6.29 -2.83 -1.07
N SER A 233 -6.89 -3.85 -1.68
CA SER A 233 -7.24 -5.08 -0.99
C SER A 233 -5.99 -5.72 -0.41
N GLU A 234 -6.03 -6.08 0.87
CA GLU A 234 -4.88 -6.48 1.64
C GLU A 234 -4.97 -7.95 2.06
N TYR A 235 -3.89 -8.67 1.85
CA TYR A 235 -3.76 -10.09 2.20
C TYR A 235 -2.41 -10.35 2.83
N VAL A 236 -2.36 -11.38 3.67
CA VAL A 236 -1.11 -11.85 4.30
C VAL A 236 -0.82 -13.27 3.85
N VAL A 237 0.38 -13.48 3.33
CA VAL A 237 0.92 -14.83 3.09
C VAL A 237 1.48 -15.36 4.41
N ARG A 238 1.04 -16.56 4.80
CA ARG A 238 1.40 -17.19 6.08
C ARG A 238 2.89 -17.52 6.15
N VAL A 239 3.41 -17.50 7.38
CA VAL A 239 4.73 -18.09 7.66
C VAL A 239 4.70 -19.57 7.28
N GLY A 240 5.78 -20.04 6.63
CA GLY A 240 5.92 -21.42 6.18
C GLY A 240 5.29 -21.70 4.82
N ALA A 241 4.58 -20.75 4.22
CA ALA A 241 4.08 -20.89 2.86
C ALA A 241 5.24 -21.09 1.86
N GLU A 242 5.07 -22.01 0.91
CA GLU A 242 5.93 -22.13 -0.26
C GLU A 242 5.37 -21.23 -1.36
N VAL A 243 6.18 -20.27 -1.80
CA VAL A 243 5.84 -19.35 -2.90
C VAL A 243 6.88 -19.47 -4.01
N GLU A 244 6.47 -19.23 -5.26
CA GLU A 244 7.39 -19.08 -6.38
C GLU A 244 7.54 -17.59 -6.70
N ILE A 245 8.78 -17.09 -6.77
CA ILE A 245 9.04 -15.70 -7.11
C ILE A 245 8.91 -15.53 -8.62
N ASP A 246 7.90 -14.79 -9.05
CA ASP A 246 7.65 -14.52 -10.46
C ASP A 246 8.58 -13.44 -11.01
N SER A 247 8.66 -12.32 -10.30
CA SER A 247 9.47 -11.19 -10.74
C SER A 247 9.89 -10.28 -9.57
N VAL A 248 10.99 -9.57 -9.79
CA VAL A 248 11.49 -8.49 -8.93
C VAL A 248 11.70 -7.27 -9.81
N ILE A 249 10.92 -6.20 -9.60
CA ILE A 249 10.82 -5.07 -10.52
C ILE A 249 11.02 -3.78 -9.71
N ASN A 250 11.83 -2.85 -10.20
CA ASN A 250 11.98 -1.54 -9.56
C ASN A 250 10.64 -0.79 -9.47
N THR A 251 10.46 0.01 -8.41
CA THR A 251 9.21 0.71 -8.12
C THR A 251 8.66 1.48 -9.34
N ILE A 252 9.53 2.19 -10.05
CA ILE A 252 9.10 3.01 -11.20
C ILE A 252 8.70 2.13 -12.40
N GLU A 253 9.45 1.07 -12.67
CA GLU A 253 9.19 0.15 -13.79
C GLU A 253 7.92 -0.68 -13.57
N TYR A 254 7.59 -0.99 -12.31
CA TYR A 254 6.44 -1.82 -11.97
C TYR A 254 5.09 -1.22 -12.36
N VAL A 255 4.98 0.10 -12.39
CA VAL A 255 3.72 0.83 -12.60
C VAL A 255 3.67 1.60 -13.93
N GLN A 256 4.71 1.47 -14.78
CA GLN A 256 4.74 1.95 -16.17
C GLN A 256 4.21 0.88 -17.11
#